data_c2dee8ed1cd6d1b67cf1e215fdc9c8bd
#
_entry.id   c2dee8ed1cd6d1b67cf1e215fdc9c8bd
#
_cell.length_a   1.000
_cell.length_b   1.000
_cell.length_c   1.000
_cell.angle_alpha   90.00
_cell.angle_beta   90.00
_cell.angle_gamma   90.00
#
_symmetry.space_group_name_H-M   'P 1'
#
loop_
_entity.id
_entity.type
_entity.pdbx_description
1 polymer ?
#
loop_
_entity_poly.entity_id
_entity_poly.type
_entity_poly.pdbx_seq_one_letter_code
_entity_poly.pdbx_strand_id
1 'polypeptide(L)'
;MSRRDDAAPFHLDSHATRGAKILKGISTIPHIIEGAKSHHEKYDGTGYPDGLKGEEIPYVARIICCADCFDAMASKRVYKESFSLETIINEFKRGKGTQFDPRIAEVVIAMLNDGILKPYSVENTYLGEDGKTHRVVMSGEEDNN
;
A
#
# COMPACT_ATOMS: atom_id res chain seq x y z
N MET A 1 30.62 27.04 -6.64
CA MET A 1 29.23 26.85 -6.24
C MET A 1 28.76 25.53 -6.84
N SER A 2 28.78 24.52 -6.05
CA SER A 2 28.37 23.17 -6.40
C SER A 2 26.84 23.15 -6.43
N ARG A 3 26.25 23.00 -7.61
CA ARG A 3 24.85 22.57 -7.72
C ARG A 3 24.83 21.11 -7.30
N ARG A 4 24.35 20.86 -6.12
CA ARG A 4 23.88 19.52 -5.80
C ARG A 4 22.63 19.34 -6.62
N ASP A 5 22.74 18.53 -7.64
CA ASP A 5 21.59 17.92 -8.27
C ASP A 5 21.01 16.94 -7.24
N ASP A 6 20.20 17.49 -6.33
CA ASP A 6 19.30 16.67 -5.54
C ASP A 6 18.21 16.17 -6.47
N ALA A 7 18.59 15.25 -7.34
CA ALA A 7 17.65 14.40 -8.03
C ALA A 7 17.04 13.48 -6.97
N ALA A 8 16.00 13.97 -6.30
CA ALA A 8 15.06 13.09 -5.64
C ALA A 8 14.70 11.96 -6.59
N PRO A 9 14.60 10.73 -6.13
CA PRO A 9 14.37 9.60 -7.03
C PRO A 9 13.07 9.85 -7.81
N PHE A 10 13.25 10.19 -9.06
CA PHE A 10 12.26 10.70 -10.03
C PHE A 10 11.06 9.76 -10.25
N HIS A 11 11.10 8.58 -9.63
CA HIS A 11 10.13 7.52 -9.85
C HIS A 11 9.04 7.38 -8.78
N LEU A 12 9.28 7.81 -7.55
CA LEU A 12 8.34 7.61 -6.45
C LEU A 12 7.27 8.70 -6.38
N ASP A 13 7.64 9.96 -6.62
CA ASP A 13 6.68 11.07 -6.65
C ASP A 13 5.77 11.04 -7.89
N SER A 14 6.25 10.47 -8.99
CA SER A 14 5.58 10.59 -10.27
C SER A 14 4.31 9.75 -10.38
N HIS A 15 4.21 8.57 -9.73
CA HIS A 15 3.02 7.73 -9.86
C HIS A 15 1.83 8.27 -9.06
N ALA A 16 2.04 8.80 -7.86
CA ALA A 16 0.99 9.44 -7.07
C ALA A 16 0.45 10.70 -7.78
N THR A 17 1.33 11.53 -8.30
CA THR A 17 0.96 12.72 -9.07
C THR A 17 0.27 12.37 -10.40
N ARG A 18 0.73 11.35 -11.10
CA ARG A 18 0.08 10.83 -12.32
C ARG A 18 -1.29 10.25 -12.02
N GLY A 19 -1.42 9.46 -10.96
CA GLY A 19 -2.70 8.93 -10.50
C GLY A 19 -3.70 10.03 -10.23
N ALA A 20 -3.32 11.08 -9.52
CA ALA A 20 -4.16 12.25 -9.26
C ALA A 20 -4.60 12.95 -10.55
N LYS A 21 -3.71 13.09 -11.55
CA LYS A 21 -4.04 13.69 -12.86
C LYS A 21 -5.04 12.85 -13.64
N ILE A 22 -4.88 11.53 -13.66
CA ILE A 22 -5.82 10.61 -14.32
C ILE A 22 -7.19 10.70 -13.66
N LEU A 23 -7.24 10.77 -12.34
CA LEU A 23 -8.47 10.78 -11.56
C LEU A 23 -9.21 12.12 -11.58
N LYS A 24 -8.59 13.19 -12.04
CA LYS A 24 -9.26 14.51 -12.17
C LYS A 24 -10.55 14.48 -13.00
N GLY A 25 -10.65 13.55 -13.95
CA GLY A 25 -11.86 13.34 -14.75
C GLY A 25 -12.96 12.55 -14.02
N ILE A 26 -12.70 12.00 -12.84
CA ILE A 26 -13.63 11.18 -12.07
C ILE A 26 -14.09 11.95 -10.85
N SER A 27 -15.21 12.67 -10.98
CA SER A 27 -15.77 13.47 -9.89
C SER A 27 -16.76 12.72 -9.01
N THR A 28 -17.05 11.46 -9.32
CA THR A 28 -18.11 10.68 -8.66
C THR A 28 -17.68 10.06 -7.33
N ILE A 29 -16.39 9.97 -7.07
CA ILE A 29 -15.86 9.42 -5.82
C ILE A 29 -15.21 10.57 -5.02
N PRO A 30 -15.81 10.98 -3.90
CA PRO A 30 -15.25 12.04 -3.06
C PRO A 30 -13.84 11.70 -2.58
N HIS A 31 -12.96 12.70 -2.57
CA HIS A 31 -11.60 12.61 -2.02
C HIS A 31 -10.66 11.60 -2.67
N ILE A 32 -11.04 11.00 -3.81
CA ILE A 32 -10.17 10.02 -4.49
C ILE A 32 -8.85 10.65 -4.97
N ILE A 33 -8.91 11.89 -5.42
CA ILE A 33 -7.73 12.62 -5.93
C ILE A 33 -6.74 12.89 -4.81
N GLU A 34 -7.24 13.37 -3.66
CA GLU A 34 -6.41 13.62 -2.50
C GLU A 34 -5.81 12.33 -1.94
N GLY A 35 -6.58 11.25 -1.92
CA GLY A 35 -6.10 9.94 -1.53
C GLY A 35 -4.98 9.44 -2.43
N ALA A 36 -5.13 9.53 -3.75
CA ALA A 36 -4.13 9.12 -4.72
C ALA A 36 -2.86 9.96 -4.63
N LYS A 37 -3.00 11.27 -4.43
CA LYS A 37 -1.87 12.19 -4.33
C LYS A 37 -1.06 12.00 -3.06
N SER A 38 -1.72 11.78 -1.93
CA SER A 38 -1.12 11.94 -0.60
C SER A 38 -0.93 10.62 0.18
N HIS A 39 -1.19 9.45 -0.42
CA HIS A 39 -1.06 8.17 0.30
C HIS A 39 0.38 7.76 0.62
N HIS A 40 1.39 8.40 0.04
CA HIS A 40 2.80 8.24 0.40
C HIS A 40 3.30 9.25 1.43
N GLU A 41 2.45 10.15 1.89
CA GLU A 41 2.75 10.97 3.04
C GLU A 41 2.85 10.10 4.30
N LYS A 42 3.74 10.49 5.21
CA LYS A 42 3.91 9.83 6.51
C LYS A 42 3.42 10.72 7.63
N TYR A 43 2.82 10.13 8.63
CA TYR A 43 2.20 10.87 9.74
C TYR A 43 3.17 11.83 10.44
N ASP A 44 4.46 11.50 10.48
CA ASP A 44 5.51 12.33 11.05
C ASP A 44 6.05 13.45 10.14
N GLY A 45 5.51 13.57 8.92
CA GLY A 45 5.89 14.59 7.95
C GLY A 45 7.09 14.25 7.08
N THR A 46 7.64 13.03 7.17
CA THR A 46 8.83 12.60 6.39
C THR A 46 8.48 11.97 5.04
N GLY A 47 7.22 11.94 4.67
CA GLY A 47 6.75 11.39 3.41
C GLY A 47 6.79 12.39 2.25
N TYR A 48 6.07 12.07 1.20
CA TYR A 48 6.00 12.87 -0.03
C TYR A 48 4.60 12.78 -0.66
N PRO A 49 4.19 13.68 -1.59
CA PRO A 49 5.00 14.68 -2.29
C PRO A 49 5.19 15.99 -1.53
N ASP A 50 4.31 16.34 -0.59
CA ASP A 50 4.26 17.68 0.01
C ASP A 50 4.86 17.74 1.43
N GLY A 51 5.20 16.60 2.04
CA GLY A 51 5.72 16.52 3.40
C GLY A 51 4.68 16.90 4.45
N LEU A 52 3.41 16.58 4.20
CA LEU A 52 2.31 16.83 5.13
C LEU A 52 2.49 16.01 6.41
N LYS A 53 2.08 16.58 7.54
CA LYS A 53 2.23 15.98 8.86
C LYS A 53 0.89 15.84 9.57
N GLY A 54 0.69 14.69 10.21
CA GLY A 54 -0.47 14.47 11.07
C GLY A 54 -1.78 14.62 10.32
N GLU A 55 -2.68 15.40 10.87
CA GLU A 55 -4.03 15.63 10.30
C GLU A 55 -4.03 16.56 9.09
N GLU A 56 -2.90 17.16 8.71
CA GLU A 56 -2.74 17.84 7.42
C GLU A 56 -2.85 16.87 6.24
N ILE A 57 -2.53 15.58 6.48
CA ILE A 57 -2.71 14.53 5.49
C ILE A 57 -4.22 14.24 5.37
N PRO A 58 -4.79 14.26 4.16
CA PRO A 58 -6.19 13.89 3.96
C PRO A 58 -6.51 12.55 4.60
N TYR A 59 -7.66 12.45 5.27
CA TYR A 59 -8.05 11.26 6.03
C TYR A 59 -8.04 9.99 5.16
N VAL A 60 -8.57 10.09 3.93
CA VAL A 60 -8.58 8.97 2.98
C VAL A 60 -7.16 8.52 2.62
N ALA A 61 -6.22 9.45 2.50
CA ALA A 61 -4.82 9.12 2.22
C ALA A 61 -4.15 8.39 3.39
N ARG A 62 -4.49 8.75 4.63
CA ARG A 62 -4.01 8.03 5.83
C ARG A 62 -4.52 6.60 5.89
N ILE A 63 -5.76 6.35 5.47
CA ILE A 63 -6.33 5.00 5.35
C ILE A 63 -5.64 4.22 4.24
N ILE A 64 -5.47 4.80 3.06
CA ILE A 64 -4.82 4.15 1.92
C ILE A 64 -3.36 3.80 2.25
N CYS A 65 -2.65 4.66 2.96
CA CYS A 65 -1.30 4.38 3.43
C CYS A 65 -1.22 3.08 4.24
N CYS A 66 -2.12 2.89 5.19
CA CYS A 66 -2.21 1.65 5.98
C CYS A 66 -2.59 0.45 5.12
N ALA A 67 -3.55 0.60 4.22
CA ALA A 67 -4.00 -0.46 3.33
C ALA A 67 -2.89 -0.92 2.38
N ASP A 68 -2.15 0.01 1.79
CA ASP A 68 -1.01 -0.28 0.91
C ASP A 68 0.10 -1.02 1.65
N CYS A 69 0.44 -0.59 2.86
CA CYS A 69 1.45 -1.25 3.66
C CYS A 69 1.02 -2.66 4.08
N PHE A 70 -0.25 -2.83 4.47
CA PHE A 70 -0.81 -4.14 4.74
C PHE A 70 -0.71 -5.05 3.51
N ASP A 71 -1.17 -4.59 2.35
CA ASP A 71 -1.14 -5.35 1.11
C ASP A 71 0.29 -5.77 0.74
N ALA A 72 1.25 -4.86 0.84
CA ALA A 72 2.65 -5.14 0.54
C ALA A 72 3.25 -6.23 1.45
N MET A 73 2.86 -6.30 2.72
CA MET A 73 3.35 -7.28 3.68
C MET A 73 2.56 -8.60 3.64
N ALA A 74 1.26 -8.52 3.45
CA ALA A 74 0.33 -9.65 3.61
C ALA A 74 0.21 -10.50 2.34
N SER A 75 0.49 -9.96 1.16
CA SER A 75 0.32 -10.67 -0.11
C SER A 75 1.52 -11.58 -0.40
N LYS A 76 1.25 -12.87 -0.59
CA LYS A 76 2.18 -13.80 -1.22
C LYS A 76 2.07 -13.65 -2.73
N ARG A 77 3.18 -13.34 -3.37
CA ARG A 77 3.30 -13.26 -4.83
C ARG A 77 4.34 -14.26 -5.32
N VAL A 78 4.38 -14.50 -6.62
CA VAL A 78 5.33 -15.43 -7.25
C VAL A 78 6.79 -15.21 -6.84
N TYR A 79 7.18 -13.96 -6.65
CA TYR A 79 8.55 -13.55 -6.34
C TYR A 79 8.74 -13.08 -4.90
N LYS A 80 7.70 -13.22 -4.06
CA LYS A 80 7.73 -12.68 -2.70
C LYS A 80 6.81 -13.47 -1.78
N GLU A 81 7.35 -13.97 -0.65
CA GLU A 81 6.55 -14.53 0.43
C GLU A 81 5.82 -13.43 1.22
N SER A 82 4.65 -13.78 1.76
CA SER A 82 3.96 -12.92 2.71
C SER A 82 4.67 -12.92 4.06
N PHE A 83 4.59 -11.79 4.77
CA PHE A 83 5.02 -11.74 6.15
C PHE A 83 4.05 -12.53 7.03
N SER A 84 4.55 -13.05 8.17
CA SER A 84 3.69 -13.67 9.16
C SER A 84 2.76 -12.64 9.79
N LEU A 85 1.61 -13.11 10.31
CA LEU A 85 0.66 -12.26 11.02
C LEU A 85 1.32 -11.47 12.16
N GLU A 86 2.16 -12.13 12.94
CA GLU A 86 2.90 -11.51 14.06
C GLU A 86 3.82 -10.39 13.58
N THR A 87 4.56 -10.62 12.49
CA THR A 87 5.44 -9.61 11.89
C THR A 87 4.65 -8.40 11.41
N ILE A 88 3.51 -8.60 10.76
CA ILE A 88 2.65 -7.50 10.27
C ILE A 88 2.13 -6.68 11.46
N ILE A 89 1.64 -7.33 12.51
CA ILE A 89 1.19 -6.64 13.73
C ILE A 89 2.31 -5.80 14.33
N ASN A 90 3.52 -6.35 14.43
CA ASN A 90 4.66 -5.65 14.98
C ASN A 90 5.08 -4.44 14.12
N GLU A 91 5.00 -4.55 12.80
CA GLU A 91 5.28 -3.43 11.89
C GLU A 91 4.27 -2.29 12.08
N PHE A 92 2.99 -2.58 12.22
CA PHE A 92 1.99 -1.55 12.51
C PHE A 92 2.17 -0.93 13.89
N LYS A 93 2.53 -1.71 14.91
CA LYS A 93 2.84 -1.20 16.25
C LYS A 93 4.05 -0.25 16.22
N ARG A 94 5.09 -0.62 15.49
CA ARG A 94 6.31 0.17 15.36
C ARG A 94 6.07 1.47 14.57
N GLY A 95 5.29 1.40 13.51
CA GLY A 95 5.00 2.55 12.64
C GLY A 95 3.91 3.48 13.16
N LYS A 96 3.26 3.13 14.27
CA LYS A 96 2.19 3.93 14.87
C LYS A 96 2.71 5.29 15.31
N GLY A 97 2.14 6.37 14.76
CA GLY A 97 2.54 7.75 15.06
C GLY A 97 3.74 8.27 14.26
N THR A 98 4.44 7.42 13.51
CA THR A 98 5.54 7.80 12.62
C THR A 98 5.12 7.69 11.16
N GLN A 99 4.93 6.49 10.66
CA GLN A 99 4.45 6.26 9.30
C GLN A 99 2.93 6.35 9.23
N PHE A 100 2.23 5.80 10.21
CA PHE A 100 0.79 5.64 10.25
C PHE A 100 0.11 6.58 11.23
N ASP A 101 -1.09 7.03 10.89
CA ASP A 101 -2.00 7.62 11.87
C ASP A 101 -2.23 6.62 13.00
N PRO A 102 -1.95 6.97 14.27
CA PRO A 102 -2.03 6.02 15.38
C PRO A 102 -3.42 5.42 15.57
N ARG A 103 -4.48 6.16 15.29
CA ARG A 103 -5.86 5.67 15.42
C ARG A 103 -6.19 4.64 14.34
N ILE A 104 -5.75 4.88 13.11
CA ILE A 104 -5.96 3.95 12.00
C ILE A 104 -5.11 2.69 12.20
N ALA A 105 -3.86 2.85 12.63
CA ALA A 105 -2.98 1.72 12.93
C ALA A 105 -3.57 0.82 14.03
N GLU A 106 -4.18 1.39 15.06
CA GLU A 106 -4.86 0.61 16.12
C GLU A 106 -6.04 -0.20 15.59
N VAL A 107 -6.84 0.38 14.68
CA VAL A 107 -7.94 -0.35 14.01
C VAL A 107 -7.39 -1.51 13.18
N VAL A 108 -6.33 -1.29 12.40
CA VAL A 108 -5.71 -2.35 11.61
C VAL A 108 -5.18 -3.47 12.50
N ILE A 109 -4.50 -3.14 13.60
CA ILE A 109 -4.00 -4.12 14.57
C ILE A 109 -5.15 -4.93 15.19
N ALA A 110 -6.25 -4.29 15.54
CA ALA A 110 -7.44 -4.96 16.04
C ALA A 110 -8.03 -5.93 15.00
N MET A 111 -8.13 -5.50 13.75
CA MET A 111 -8.62 -6.35 12.65
C MET A 111 -7.71 -7.56 12.39
N LEU A 112 -6.40 -7.39 12.53
CA LEU A 112 -5.43 -8.48 12.43
C LEU A 112 -5.58 -9.48 13.60
N ASN A 113 -5.73 -8.99 14.82
CA ASN A 113 -5.92 -9.83 16.00
C ASN A 113 -7.25 -10.60 15.94
N ASP A 114 -8.29 -10.00 15.39
CA ASP A 114 -9.62 -10.61 15.26
C ASP A 114 -9.76 -11.54 14.05
N GLY A 115 -8.70 -11.68 13.24
CA GLY A 115 -8.70 -12.51 12.04
C GLY A 115 -9.52 -11.94 10.87
N ILE A 116 -9.93 -10.68 10.93
CA ILE A 116 -10.62 -9.99 9.83
C ILE A 116 -9.63 -9.73 8.69
N LEU A 117 -8.41 -9.31 9.03
CA LEU A 117 -7.28 -9.22 8.11
C LEU A 117 -6.27 -10.32 8.39
N LYS A 118 -5.73 -10.91 7.35
CA LYS A 118 -4.73 -11.98 7.43
C LYS A 118 -3.88 -12.04 6.16
N PRO A 119 -2.67 -12.62 6.22
CA PRO A 119 -1.89 -12.88 5.02
C PRO A 119 -2.68 -13.70 3.99
N TYR A 120 -2.47 -13.42 2.72
CA TYR A 120 -3.18 -14.06 1.63
C TYR A 120 -2.29 -14.28 0.41
N SER A 121 -2.69 -15.23 -0.45
CA SER A 121 -2.03 -15.49 -1.72
C SER A 121 -2.76 -14.75 -2.83
N VAL A 122 -2.00 -14.08 -3.69
CA VAL A 122 -2.54 -13.48 -4.91
C VAL A 122 -2.56 -14.55 -5.99
N GLU A 123 -3.74 -14.97 -6.38
CA GLU A 123 -3.94 -15.87 -7.50
C GLU A 123 -4.08 -15.03 -8.77
N ASN A 124 -3.13 -15.18 -9.69
CA ASN A 124 -3.24 -14.59 -11.00
C ASN A 124 -4.12 -15.48 -11.87
N THR A 125 -5.24 -14.95 -12.30
CA THR A 125 -6.10 -15.58 -13.30
C THR A 125 -6.04 -14.78 -14.60
N TYR A 126 -6.12 -15.44 -15.73
CA TYR A 126 -6.22 -14.80 -17.04
C TYR A 126 -7.39 -15.41 -17.83
N LEU A 127 -7.96 -14.62 -18.69
CA LEU A 127 -8.98 -15.08 -19.62
C LEU A 127 -8.27 -15.73 -20.82
N GLY A 128 -8.46 -17.04 -20.99
CA GLY A 128 -7.91 -17.77 -22.11
C GLY A 128 -8.66 -17.46 -23.42
N GLU A 129 -8.05 -17.86 -24.55
CA GLU A 129 -8.68 -17.73 -25.88
C GLU A 129 -9.95 -18.55 -26.00
N ASP A 130 -10.15 -19.55 -25.14
CA ASP A 130 -11.36 -20.37 -25.01
C ASP A 130 -12.50 -19.66 -24.25
N GLY A 131 -12.31 -18.41 -23.84
CA GLY A 131 -13.27 -17.61 -23.08
C GLY A 131 -13.43 -18.05 -21.62
N LYS A 132 -12.57 -18.94 -21.12
CA LYS A 132 -12.59 -19.41 -19.74
C LYS A 132 -11.48 -18.73 -18.90
N THR A 133 -11.75 -18.61 -17.64
CA THR A 133 -10.75 -18.13 -16.68
C THR A 133 -9.81 -19.28 -16.30
N HIS A 134 -8.53 -19.09 -16.57
CA HIS A 134 -7.46 -20.01 -16.21
C HIS A 134 -6.67 -19.45 -15.03
N ARG A 135 -6.28 -20.33 -14.10
CA ARG A 135 -5.39 -19.98 -13.00
C ARG A 135 -3.96 -20.16 -13.47
N VAL A 136 -3.11 -19.17 -13.22
CA VAL A 136 -1.66 -19.32 -13.41
C VAL A 136 -1.13 -20.14 -12.26
N VAL A 137 -0.90 -21.42 -12.49
CA VAL A 137 -0.14 -22.27 -11.58
C VAL A 137 1.33 -22.04 -11.90
N MET A 138 2.01 -21.25 -11.05
CA MET A 138 3.46 -21.11 -11.16
C MET A 138 4.07 -22.36 -10.53
N SER A 139 4.67 -23.19 -11.37
CA SER A 139 5.43 -24.37 -10.98
C SER A 139 6.58 -23.95 -10.04
N GLY A 140 6.44 -24.25 -8.78
CA GLY A 140 7.42 -23.96 -7.73
C GLY A 140 7.17 -24.68 -6.41
N GLU A 141 6.09 -25.44 -6.31
CA GLU A 141 5.93 -26.39 -5.22
C GLU A 141 6.24 -27.79 -5.77
N GLU A 142 7.50 -28.19 -5.65
CA GLU A 142 7.82 -29.61 -5.60
C GLU A 142 7.22 -30.13 -4.30
N ASP A 143 6.12 -30.87 -4.43
CA ASP A 143 5.60 -31.74 -3.40
C ASP A 143 6.72 -32.70 -3.01
N ASN A 144 7.47 -32.40 -1.97
CA ASN A 144 8.22 -33.39 -1.26
C ASN A 144 7.27 -34.09 -0.29
N ASN A 145 6.81 -35.21 -0.79
CA ASN A 145 6.14 -36.24 -0.01
C ASN A 145 7.17 -36.95 0.86
#